data_0ccc0532a235b3101b8c13632fb21a3b
#
_entry.id   0ccc0532a235b3101b8c13632fb21a3b
#
_cell.length_a   1.000
_cell.length_b   1.000
_cell.length_c   1.000
_cell.angle_alpha   90.00
_cell.angle_beta   90.00
_cell.angle_gamma   90.00
#
_symmetry.space_group_name_H-M   'P 1'
#
loop_
_entity.id
_entity.type
_entity.pdbx_description
1 polymer ?
#
loop_
_entity_poly.entity_id
_entity_poly.type
_entity_poly.pdbx_seq_one_letter_code
_entity_poly.pdbx_strand_id
1 'polypeptide(L)'
;MASRVAPRCSGAETTMTKEVITISKEDYLKAILEAESEGQTVISSTLAHWLSVSPPAVTMALKRLKRDGYVEVKPDGVLRLTAKGKETAYHTARRHHLIERMLSEMFGMDWYRVHDEAERLEHAVSPAFEAKLIEKLGERGTCPHGNSVLPESPDELRKRGLVPLFDAAENVPYTVSCLHERDPKLLIFLHHSGIGPNARVQLQARNYDETVTIQTPSGTITLGRPAAERVWVKRRKR
;
A
#
# COMPACT_ATOMS: atom_id res chain seq x y z
N MET A 1 -63.16 -28.49 25.59
CA MET A 1 -61.96 -28.66 24.79
C MET A 1 -61.48 -27.28 24.35
N ALA A 2 -60.51 -26.70 25.07
CA ALA A 2 -60.02 -25.34 24.84
C ALA A 2 -58.68 -25.43 24.11
N SER A 3 -58.65 -24.92 22.86
CA SER A 3 -57.47 -24.84 22.02
C SER A 3 -56.66 -23.60 22.42
N ARG A 4 -55.43 -23.81 22.91
CA ARG A 4 -54.47 -22.73 23.24
C ARG A 4 -53.73 -22.31 21.96
N VAL A 5 -53.95 -21.06 21.56
CA VAL A 5 -53.16 -20.39 20.49
C VAL A 5 -51.86 -19.88 21.18
N ALA A 6 -50.73 -20.29 20.65
CA ALA A 6 -49.42 -19.79 21.05
C ALA A 6 -49.15 -18.39 20.45
N PRO A 7 -48.46 -17.48 21.16
CA PRO A 7 -48.11 -16.18 20.60
C PRO A 7 -46.98 -16.31 19.58
N ARG A 8 -47.15 -15.66 18.42
CA ARG A 8 -46.11 -15.47 17.42
C ARG A 8 -45.11 -14.43 17.92
N CYS A 9 -43.88 -14.83 18.16
CA CYS A 9 -42.76 -13.89 18.30
C CYS A 9 -42.46 -13.27 16.93
N SER A 10 -42.80 -11.99 16.78
CA SER A 10 -42.31 -11.18 15.65
C SER A 10 -40.86 -10.78 15.94
N GLY A 11 -39.93 -11.58 15.43
CA GLY A 11 -38.53 -11.18 15.34
C GLY A 11 -38.42 -10.03 14.33
N ALA A 12 -38.19 -8.82 14.81
CA ALA A 12 -37.75 -7.75 13.95
C ALA A 12 -36.32 -8.06 13.48
N GLU A 13 -36.19 -8.62 12.30
CA GLU A 13 -34.90 -8.65 11.59
C GLU A 13 -34.53 -7.21 11.28
N THR A 14 -33.64 -6.65 12.12
CA THR A 14 -32.94 -5.40 11.80
C THR A 14 -32.01 -5.71 10.62
N THR A 15 -32.48 -5.52 9.42
CA THR A 15 -31.65 -5.52 8.21
C THR A 15 -30.66 -4.39 8.34
N MET A 16 -29.46 -4.69 8.83
CA MET A 16 -28.33 -3.77 8.72
C MET A 16 -28.05 -3.58 7.23
N THR A 17 -28.54 -2.49 6.67
CA THR A 17 -28.16 -2.07 5.33
C THR A 17 -26.66 -1.83 5.31
N LYS A 18 -25.91 -2.75 4.70
CA LYS A 18 -24.45 -2.63 4.50
C LYS A 18 -24.23 -1.37 3.66
N GLU A 19 -23.61 -0.35 4.29
CA GLU A 19 -23.30 0.90 3.60
C GLU A 19 -22.39 0.62 2.40
N VAL A 20 -22.85 0.95 1.19
CA VAL A 20 -22.06 0.79 -0.02
C VAL A 20 -21.02 1.92 -0.06
N ILE A 21 -19.75 1.57 0.11
CA ILE A 21 -18.64 2.50 0.01
C ILE A 21 -18.36 2.75 -1.47
N THR A 22 -18.34 4.02 -1.86
CA THR A 22 -18.00 4.41 -3.23
C THR A 22 -16.50 4.28 -3.48
N ILE A 23 -16.10 4.01 -4.71
CA ILE A 23 -14.69 3.91 -5.15
C ILE A 23 -13.85 5.06 -4.58
N SER A 24 -14.30 6.31 -4.77
CA SER A 24 -13.59 7.48 -4.28
C SER A 24 -13.42 7.56 -2.76
N LYS A 25 -14.30 6.93 -1.97
CA LYS A 25 -14.12 6.83 -0.52
C LYS A 25 -13.01 5.84 -0.16
N GLU A 26 -12.97 4.70 -0.83
CA GLU A 26 -11.94 3.67 -0.62
C GLU A 26 -10.55 4.23 -0.95
N ASP A 27 -10.40 4.94 -2.08
CA ASP A 27 -9.14 5.55 -2.49
C ASP A 27 -8.61 6.55 -1.46
N TYR A 28 -9.48 7.44 -0.96
CA TYR A 28 -9.09 8.39 0.08
C TYR A 28 -8.64 7.70 1.37
N LEU A 29 -9.34 6.66 1.80
CA LEU A 29 -9.01 5.93 3.03
C LEU A 29 -7.71 5.14 2.87
N LYS A 30 -7.48 4.48 1.72
CA LYS A 30 -6.24 3.80 1.39
C LYS A 30 -5.07 4.80 1.37
N ALA A 31 -5.22 5.93 0.68
CA ALA A 31 -4.18 6.97 0.62
C ALA A 31 -3.81 7.54 1.99
N ILE A 32 -4.79 7.75 2.89
CA ILE A 32 -4.50 8.19 4.27
C ILE A 32 -3.71 7.11 5.01
N LEU A 33 -4.11 5.84 4.92
CA LEU A 33 -3.43 4.72 5.57
C LEU A 33 -1.97 4.61 5.11
N GLU A 34 -1.74 4.65 3.82
CA GLU A 34 -0.42 4.54 3.20
C GLU A 34 0.48 5.73 3.58
N ALA A 35 -0.04 6.97 3.51
CA ALA A 35 0.70 8.15 3.91
C ALA A 35 1.05 8.15 5.41
N GLU A 36 0.13 7.70 6.27
CA GLU A 36 0.43 7.49 7.70
C GLU A 36 1.52 6.43 7.91
N SER A 37 1.46 5.33 7.17
CA SER A 37 2.46 4.27 7.26
C SER A 37 3.85 4.73 6.80
N GLU A 38 3.93 5.60 5.80
CA GLU A 38 5.19 6.23 5.36
C GLU A 38 5.72 7.30 6.35
N GLY A 39 5.03 7.52 7.46
CA GLY A 39 5.41 8.53 8.47
C GLY A 39 5.08 9.96 8.06
N GLN A 40 4.28 10.16 7.02
CA GLN A 40 3.90 11.49 6.56
C GLN A 40 2.79 12.10 7.44
N THR A 41 2.84 13.41 7.62
CA THR A 41 1.71 14.14 8.19
C THR A 41 0.64 14.31 7.12
N VAL A 42 -0.48 13.63 7.29
CA VAL A 42 -1.56 13.65 6.29
C VAL A 42 -2.45 14.88 6.50
N ILE A 43 -2.42 15.77 5.53
CA ILE A 43 -3.29 16.95 5.44
C ILE A 43 -4.00 16.98 4.07
N SER A 44 -4.94 17.88 3.89
CA SER A 44 -5.71 17.97 2.63
C SER A 44 -4.85 18.12 1.38
N SER A 45 -3.74 18.88 1.45
CA SER A 45 -2.82 19.03 0.32
C SER A 45 -2.04 17.76 0.01
N THR A 46 -1.70 16.96 1.03
CA THR A 46 -1.10 15.62 0.84
C THR A 46 -2.01 14.75 -0.02
N LEU A 47 -3.31 14.70 0.31
CA LEU A 47 -4.27 13.90 -0.44
C LEU A 47 -4.53 14.44 -1.85
N ALA A 48 -4.56 15.75 -2.02
CA ALA A 48 -4.70 16.36 -3.35
C ALA A 48 -3.56 15.95 -4.28
N HIS A 49 -2.33 15.96 -3.75
CA HIS A 49 -1.14 15.54 -4.48
C HIS A 49 -1.16 14.03 -4.77
N TRP A 50 -1.44 13.22 -3.76
CA TRP A 50 -1.39 11.77 -3.85
C TRP A 50 -2.43 11.19 -4.81
N LEU A 51 -3.64 11.71 -4.76
CA LEU A 51 -4.76 11.25 -5.59
C LEU A 51 -4.88 12.02 -6.92
N SER A 52 -3.99 12.98 -7.16
CA SER A 52 -4.03 13.84 -8.36
C SER A 52 -5.39 14.51 -8.57
N VAL A 53 -6.04 14.95 -7.48
CA VAL A 53 -7.35 15.61 -7.49
C VAL A 53 -7.27 17.05 -7.04
N SER A 54 -8.28 17.86 -7.41
CA SER A 54 -8.32 19.27 -7.02
C SER A 54 -8.55 19.46 -5.51
N PRO A 55 -8.01 20.52 -4.87
CA PRO A 55 -8.25 20.80 -3.45
C PRO A 55 -9.74 20.92 -3.08
N PRO A 56 -10.63 21.50 -3.90
CA PRO A 56 -12.08 21.48 -3.63
C PRO A 56 -12.65 20.06 -3.60
N ALA A 57 -12.21 19.15 -4.47
CA ALA A 57 -12.65 17.75 -4.47
C ALA A 57 -12.25 17.05 -3.16
N VAL A 58 -11.00 17.25 -2.68
CA VAL A 58 -10.55 16.75 -1.37
C VAL A 58 -11.42 17.30 -0.24
N THR A 59 -11.69 18.61 -0.22
CA THR A 59 -12.52 19.22 0.82
C THR A 59 -13.92 18.60 0.88
N MET A 60 -14.54 18.37 -0.27
CA MET A 60 -15.85 17.73 -0.37
C MET A 60 -15.82 16.27 0.07
N ALA A 61 -14.79 15.51 -0.30
CA ALA A 61 -14.61 14.14 0.11
C ALA A 61 -14.40 14.04 1.63
N LEU A 62 -13.51 14.85 2.20
CA LEU A 62 -13.23 14.88 3.64
C LEU A 62 -14.47 15.26 4.47
N LYS A 63 -15.29 16.20 3.98
CA LYS A 63 -16.56 16.55 4.64
C LYS A 63 -17.50 15.35 4.73
N ARG A 64 -17.59 14.54 3.68
CA ARG A 64 -18.39 13.30 3.66
C ARG A 64 -17.78 12.24 4.56
N LEU A 65 -16.47 11.96 4.43
CA LEU A 65 -15.75 10.98 5.24
C LEU A 65 -15.84 11.27 6.74
N LYS A 66 -15.74 12.56 7.12
CA LYS A 66 -15.91 13.00 8.51
C LYS A 66 -17.35 12.78 8.99
N ARG A 67 -18.36 13.21 8.20
CA ARG A 67 -19.78 13.00 8.52
C ARG A 67 -20.10 11.51 8.70
N ASP A 68 -19.56 10.67 7.85
CA ASP A 68 -19.82 9.22 7.81
C ASP A 68 -18.94 8.45 8.83
N GLY A 69 -18.11 9.16 9.62
CA GLY A 69 -17.33 8.62 10.73
C GLY A 69 -16.08 7.81 10.33
N TYR A 70 -15.53 8.02 9.12
CA TYR A 70 -14.30 7.35 8.65
C TYR A 70 -13.02 8.09 9.01
N VAL A 71 -13.09 9.43 9.08
CA VAL A 71 -11.92 10.30 9.28
C VAL A 71 -12.21 11.33 10.37
N GLU A 72 -11.21 11.60 11.21
CA GLU A 72 -11.14 12.73 12.11
C GLU A 72 -10.20 13.79 11.53
N VAL A 73 -10.59 15.06 11.69
CA VAL A 73 -9.72 16.19 11.35
C VAL A 73 -9.35 16.87 12.66
N LYS A 74 -8.08 16.87 13.00
CA LYS A 74 -7.54 17.48 14.21
C LYS A 74 -7.54 19.02 14.08
N PRO A 75 -7.45 19.78 15.19
CA PRO A 75 -7.43 21.25 15.16
C PRO A 75 -6.32 21.86 14.28
N ASP A 76 -5.20 21.18 14.16
CA ASP A 76 -4.06 21.53 13.30
C ASP A 76 -4.23 21.13 11.83
N GLY A 77 -5.40 20.61 11.45
CA GLY A 77 -5.70 20.15 10.08
C GLY A 77 -5.19 18.75 9.74
N VAL A 78 -4.55 18.06 10.69
CA VAL A 78 -4.07 16.68 10.49
C VAL A 78 -5.25 15.72 10.42
N LEU A 79 -5.23 14.87 9.41
CA LEU A 79 -6.22 13.83 9.18
C LEU A 79 -5.80 12.54 9.89
N ARG A 80 -6.76 11.86 10.49
CA ARG A 80 -6.57 10.53 11.09
C ARG A 80 -7.73 9.61 10.74
N LEU A 81 -7.44 8.38 10.44
CA LEU A 81 -8.46 7.36 10.27
C LEU A 81 -9.08 6.98 11.63
N THR A 82 -10.40 6.89 11.68
CA THR A 82 -11.10 6.23 12.79
C THR A 82 -10.91 4.72 12.74
N ALA A 83 -11.38 3.97 13.73
CA ALA A 83 -11.38 2.50 13.68
C ALA A 83 -12.12 1.99 12.42
N LYS A 84 -13.30 2.54 12.11
CA LYS A 84 -14.08 2.24 10.91
C LYS A 84 -13.30 2.58 9.62
N GLY A 85 -12.62 3.74 9.62
CA GLY A 85 -11.79 4.16 8.48
C GLY A 85 -10.61 3.23 8.24
N LYS A 86 -9.91 2.82 9.30
CA LYS A 86 -8.80 1.88 9.22
C LYS A 86 -9.22 0.52 8.70
N GLU A 87 -10.32 -0.03 9.21
CA GLU A 87 -10.85 -1.31 8.75
C GLU A 87 -11.11 -1.29 7.24
N THR A 88 -11.79 -0.24 6.75
CA THR A 88 -12.07 -0.08 5.31
C THR A 88 -10.77 0.07 4.50
N ALA A 89 -9.84 0.91 4.95
CA ALA A 89 -8.56 1.12 4.29
C ALA A 89 -7.74 -0.18 4.21
N TYR A 90 -7.72 -0.97 5.30
CA TYR A 90 -7.05 -2.28 5.31
C TYR A 90 -7.69 -3.28 4.35
N HIS A 91 -9.01 -3.30 4.25
CA HIS A 91 -9.70 -4.15 3.28
C HIS A 91 -9.30 -3.80 1.85
N THR A 92 -9.28 -2.52 1.52
CA THR A 92 -8.89 -2.05 0.19
C THR A 92 -7.42 -2.36 -0.11
N ALA A 93 -6.51 -2.05 0.82
CA ALA A 93 -5.09 -2.37 0.67
C ALA A 93 -4.83 -3.87 0.51
N ARG A 94 -5.51 -4.72 1.29
CA ARG A 94 -5.41 -6.18 1.17
C ARG A 94 -5.89 -6.67 -0.20
N ARG A 95 -7.01 -6.16 -0.67
CA ARG A 95 -7.57 -6.50 -1.99
C ARG A 95 -6.60 -6.09 -3.11
N HIS A 96 -6.03 -4.90 -3.01
CA HIS A 96 -5.01 -4.41 -3.93
C HIS A 96 -3.83 -5.40 -4.03
N HIS A 97 -3.22 -5.77 -2.91
CA HIS A 97 -2.09 -6.71 -2.89
C HIS A 97 -2.45 -8.11 -3.40
N LEU A 98 -3.67 -8.60 -3.14
CA LEU A 98 -4.12 -9.88 -3.69
C LEU A 98 -4.23 -9.82 -5.22
N ILE A 99 -4.67 -8.70 -5.78
CA ILE A 99 -4.75 -8.49 -7.22
C ILE A 99 -3.34 -8.38 -7.84
N GLU A 100 -2.43 -7.61 -7.24
CA GLU A 100 -1.04 -7.55 -7.69
C GLU A 100 -0.40 -8.94 -7.74
N ARG A 101 -0.60 -9.74 -6.70
CA ARG A 101 -0.11 -11.13 -6.65
C ARG A 101 -0.78 -12.00 -7.72
N MET A 102 -2.06 -11.88 -7.91
CA MET A 102 -2.78 -12.58 -8.98
C MET A 102 -2.18 -12.22 -10.35
N LEU A 103 -2.01 -10.94 -10.64
CA LEU A 103 -1.48 -10.46 -11.90
C LEU A 103 -0.05 -10.99 -12.15
N SER A 104 0.78 -10.99 -11.13
CA SER A 104 2.17 -11.46 -11.24
C SER A 104 2.27 -12.99 -11.20
N GLU A 105 1.70 -13.66 -10.18
CA GLU A 105 1.91 -15.09 -9.92
C GLU A 105 1.09 -15.99 -10.86
N MET A 106 -0.10 -15.56 -11.29
CA MET A 106 -1.00 -16.36 -12.13
C MET A 106 -0.96 -15.95 -13.61
N PHE A 107 -0.79 -14.65 -13.90
CA PHE A 107 -0.79 -14.15 -15.28
C PHE A 107 0.60 -13.78 -15.79
N GLY A 108 1.66 -13.83 -14.95
CA GLY A 108 3.03 -13.54 -15.34
C GLY A 108 3.27 -12.08 -15.73
N MET A 109 2.44 -11.16 -15.24
CA MET A 109 2.63 -9.74 -15.49
C MET A 109 3.88 -9.24 -14.77
N ASP A 110 4.62 -8.36 -15.43
CA ASP A 110 5.84 -7.77 -14.89
C ASP A 110 5.58 -7.02 -13.59
N TRP A 111 6.40 -7.28 -12.55
CA TRP A 111 6.28 -6.73 -11.21
C TRP A 111 6.16 -5.20 -11.18
N TYR A 112 6.82 -4.49 -12.10
CA TYR A 112 6.84 -3.03 -12.18
C TYR A 112 5.60 -2.42 -12.88
N ARG A 113 4.65 -3.26 -13.31
CA ARG A 113 3.40 -2.83 -13.99
C ARG A 113 2.14 -3.21 -13.23
N VAL A 114 2.22 -4.13 -12.27
CA VAL A 114 1.02 -4.70 -11.62
C VAL A 114 0.28 -3.69 -10.75
N HIS A 115 0.98 -2.68 -10.20
CA HIS A 115 0.37 -1.70 -9.29
C HIS A 115 -0.76 -0.91 -9.98
N ASP A 116 -0.48 -0.31 -11.12
CA ASP A 116 -1.48 0.48 -11.86
C ASP A 116 -2.68 -0.36 -12.32
N GLU A 117 -2.45 -1.64 -12.67
CA GLU A 117 -3.54 -2.54 -13.04
C GLU A 117 -4.35 -2.97 -11.81
N ALA A 118 -3.70 -3.20 -10.67
CA ALA A 118 -4.39 -3.53 -9.42
C ALA A 118 -5.28 -2.37 -8.96
N GLU A 119 -4.82 -1.13 -9.06
CA GLU A 119 -5.64 0.06 -8.75
C GLU A 119 -6.92 0.13 -9.58
N ARG A 120 -6.87 -0.23 -10.85
CA ARG A 120 -8.06 -0.25 -11.72
C ARG A 120 -9.02 -1.38 -11.38
N LEU A 121 -8.52 -2.50 -10.88
CA LEU A 121 -9.30 -3.72 -10.64
C LEU A 121 -9.86 -3.82 -9.22
N GLU A 122 -9.20 -3.24 -8.22
CA GLU A 122 -9.50 -3.46 -6.80
C GLU A 122 -10.95 -3.13 -6.41
N HIS A 123 -11.58 -2.20 -7.11
CA HIS A 123 -12.96 -1.80 -6.85
C HIS A 123 -14.01 -2.69 -7.55
N ALA A 124 -13.62 -3.43 -8.58
CA ALA A 124 -14.50 -4.32 -9.33
C ALA A 124 -14.54 -5.75 -8.78
N VAL A 125 -13.67 -6.08 -7.83
CA VAL A 125 -13.57 -7.42 -7.24
C VAL A 125 -14.70 -7.68 -6.27
N SER A 126 -15.51 -8.71 -6.55
CA SER A 126 -16.56 -9.16 -5.63
C SER A 126 -15.98 -9.90 -4.42
N PRO A 127 -16.69 -9.92 -3.27
CA PRO A 127 -16.26 -10.70 -2.11
C PRO A 127 -16.07 -12.19 -2.40
N ALA A 128 -16.87 -12.78 -3.31
CA ALA A 128 -16.72 -14.16 -3.71
C ALA A 128 -15.43 -14.40 -4.51
N PHE A 129 -15.04 -13.45 -5.37
CA PHE A 129 -13.77 -13.52 -6.10
C PHE A 129 -12.58 -13.28 -5.16
N GLU A 130 -12.65 -12.30 -4.24
CA GLU A 130 -11.63 -12.07 -3.23
C GLU A 130 -11.37 -13.33 -2.39
N ALA A 131 -12.44 -14.02 -1.95
CA ALA A 131 -12.31 -15.28 -1.22
C ALA A 131 -11.57 -16.36 -2.04
N LYS A 132 -11.82 -16.43 -3.37
CA LYS A 132 -11.07 -17.34 -4.24
C LYS A 132 -9.61 -16.96 -4.44
N LEU A 133 -9.30 -15.68 -4.47
CA LEU A 133 -7.91 -15.23 -4.48
C LEU A 133 -7.17 -15.63 -3.19
N ILE A 134 -7.80 -15.46 -2.03
CA ILE A 134 -7.25 -15.87 -0.74
C ILE A 134 -7.03 -17.40 -0.70
N GLU A 135 -8.00 -18.18 -1.19
CA GLU A 135 -7.87 -19.65 -1.28
C GLU A 135 -6.66 -20.07 -2.14
N LYS A 136 -6.42 -19.37 -3.24
CA LYS A 136 -5.35 -19.69 -4.20
C LYS A 136 -3.98 -19.17 -3.78
N LEU A 137 -3.90 -17.94 -3.33
CA LEU A 137 -2.65 -17.22 -3.05
C LEU A 137 -2.26 -17.25 -1.58
N GLY A 138 -3.20 -17.60 -0.70
CA GLY A 138 -3.07 -17.45 0.74
C GLY A 138 -3.28 -15.99 1.20
N GLU A 139 -3.66 -15.85 2.44
CA GLU A 139 -3.98 -14.56 3.06
C GLU A 139 -2.73 -13.73 3.40
N ARG A 140 -1.60 -14.42 3.55
CA ARG A 140 -0.31 -13.82 3.93
C ARG A 140 0.68 -13.90 2.77
N GLY A 141 1.59 -12.96 2.76
CA GLY A 141 2.65 -12.89 1.76
C GLY A 141 3.10 -11.45 1.53
N THR A 142 3.96 -11.27 0.57
CA THR A 142 4.37 -9.95 0.09
C THR A 142 3.81 -9.75 -1.31
N CYS A 143 3.52 -8.50 -1.66
CA CYS A 143 3.19 -8.16 -3.04
C CYS A 143 4.43 -8.34 -3.94
N PRO A 144 4.28 -8.28 -5.27
CA PRO A 144 5.42 -8.39 -6.19
C PRO A 144 6.52 -7.35 -5.98
N HIS A 145 6.23 -6.22 -5.33
CA HIS A 145 7.21 -5.19 -4.95
C HIS A 145 7.94 -5.51 -3.64
N GLY A 146 7.56 -6.58 -2.94
CA GLY A 146 8.14 -7.02 -1.67
C GLY A 146 7.48 -6.41 -0.43
N ASN A 147 6.43 -5.60 -0.59
CA ASN A 147 5.71 -4.99 0.53
C ASN A 147 4.77 -5.99 1.21
N SER A 148 4.59 -5.83 2.51
CA SER A 148 3.62 -6.62 3.29
C SER A 148 2.19 -6.24 2.91
N VAL A 149 1.23 -7.16 3.11
CA VAL A 149 -0.21 -6.92 2.88
C VAL A 149 -0.73 -5.69 3.63
N LEU A 150 -0.21 -5.46 4.83
CA LEU A 150 -0.47 -4.23 5.58
C LEU A 150 0.73 -3.29 5.42
N PRO A 151 0.50 -2.01 5.13
CA PRO A 151 1.57 -1.03 5.02
C PRO A 151 2.39 -0.97 6.31
N GLU A 152 3.71 -1.02 6.18
CA GLU A 152 4.65 -0.96 7.30
C GLU A 152 5.32 0.42 7.34
N SER A 153 5.46 0.98 8.53
CA SER A 153 6.19 2.22 8.73
C SER A 153 7.71 2.02 8.54
N PRO A 154 8.47 3.11 8.25
CA PRO A 154 9.93 3.05 8.18
C PRO A 154 10.57 2.44 9.43
N ASP A 155 9.99 2.69 10.61
CA ASP A 155 10.50 2.13 11.86
C ASP A 155 10.24 0.63 11.99
N GLU A 156 9.11 0.14 11.49
CA GLU A 156 8.81 -1.30 11.44
C GLU A 156 9.75 -2.01 10.46
N LEU A 157 10.00 -1.42 9.30
CA LEU A 157 10.98 -1.93 8.33
C LEU A 157 12.38 -2.00 8.95
N ARG A 158 12.82 -0.96 9.68
CA ARG A 158 14.10 -0.96 10.40
C ARG A 158 14.17 -2.03 11.49
N LYS A 159 13.08 -2.25 12.25
CA LYS A 159 12.99 -3.34 13.25
C LYS A 159 13.15 -4.72 12.62
N ARG A 160 12.75 -4.90 11.36
CA ARG A 160 12.96 -6.12 10.57
C ARG A 160 14.40 -6.23 10.01
N GLY A 161 15.24 -5.25 10.28
CA GLY A 161 16.63 -5.20 9.80
C GLY A 161 16.79 -4.73 8.36
N LEU A 162 15.79 -4.00 7.84
CA LEU A 162 15.88 -3.33 6.56
C LEU A 162 16.39 -1.91 6.74
N VAL A 163 17.09 -1.41 5.73
CA VAL A 163 17.53 -0.01 5.65
C VAL A 163 17.23 0.53 4.25
N PRO A 164 16.96 1.84 4.10
CA PRO A 164 16.97 2.45 2.78
C PRO A 164 18.31 2.22 2.10
N LEU A 165 18.31 2.02 0.80
CA LEU A 165 19.55 1.79 0.03
C LEU A 165 20.51 2.98 0.16
N PHE A 166 19.98 4.19 0.31
CA PHE A 166 20.78 5.39 0.59
C PHE A 166 21.57 5.28 1.90
N ASP A 167 21.01 4.65 2.94
CA ASP A 167 21.63 4.47 4.27
C ASP A 167 22.46 3.19 4.38
N ALA A 168 22.48 2.34 3.33
CA ALA A 168 23.21 1.08 3.35
C ALA A 168 24.71 1.29 3.54
N ALA A 169 25.40 0.40 4.22
CA ALA A 169 26.86 0.48 4.38
C ALA A 169 27.57 0.22 3.05
N GLU A 170 28.61 1.01 2.77
CA GLU A 170 29.41 0.85 1.56
C GLU A 170 30.15 -0.48 1.54
N ASN A 171 30.27 -1.04 0.34
CA ASN A 171 30.99 -2.31 0.08
C ASN A 171 30.41 -3.51 0.83
N VAL A 172 29.18 -3.43 1.29
CA VAL A 172 28.44 -4.55 1.90
C VAL A 172 27.39 -5.06 0.93
N PRO A 173 27.28 -6.39 0.75
CA PRO A 173 26.25 -6.96 -0.12
C PRO A 173 24.87 -6.94 0.56
N TYR A 174 23.86 -6.49 -0.19
CA TYR A 174 22.47 -6.44 0.20
C TYR A 174 21.59 -7.18 -0.81
N THR A 175 20.37 -7.46 -0.38
CA THR A 175 19.27 -7.90 -1.25
C THR A 175 18.14 -6.87 -1.16
N VAL A 176 17.58 -6.47 -2.29
CA VAL A 176 16.40 -5.60 -2.34
C VAL A 176 15.23 -6.37 -1.73
N SER A 177 14.61 -5.77 -0.72
CA SER A 177 13.53 -6.39 0.05
C SER A 177 12.16 -5.88 -0.35
N CYS A 178 12.00 -4.55 -0.41
CA CYS A 178 10.79 -3.93 -0.87
C CYS A 178 11.05 -2.57 -1.53
N LEU A 179 10.12 -2.14 -2.36
CA LEU A 179 10.20 -0.96 -3.21
C LEU A 179 8.95 -0.11 -3.00
N HIS A 180 9.11 1.21 -3.09
CA HIS A 180 7.98 2.12 -3.14
C HIS A 180 7.24 1.94 -4.48
N GLU A 181 5.98 1.52 -4.43
CA GLU A 181 5.24 1.01 -5.59
C GLU A 181 4.41 2.05 -6.34
N ARG A 182 4.21 3.25 -5.76
CA ARG A 182 3.29 4.26 -6.28
C ARG A 182 3.87 5.23 -7.32
N ASP A 183 5.09 5.00 -7.74
CA ASP A 183 5.74 5.79 -8.80
C ASP A 183 6.11 4.86 -9.98
N PRO A 184 5.23 4.73 -10.99
CA PRO A 184 5.46 3.85 -12.13
C PRO A 184 6.74 4.19 -12.89
N LYS A 185 7.12 5.48 -12.96
CA LYS A 185 8.35 5.90 -13.64
C LYS A 185 9.57 5.43 -12.86
N LEU A 186 9.54 5.51 -11.54
CA LEU A 186 10.59 4.97 -10.69
C LEU A 186 10.70 3.46 -10.85
N LEU A 187 9.58 2.72 -10.81
CA LEU A 187 9.59 1.26 -10.96
C LEU A 187 10.17 0.82 -12.31
N ILE A 188 9.77 1.46 -13.39
CA ILE A 188 10.32 1.21 -14.73
C ILE A 188 11.83 1.48 -14.76
N PHE A 189 12.26 2.63 -14.22
CA PHE A 189 13.67 3.00 -14.13
C PHE A 189 14.48 1.98 -13.31
N LEU A 190 13.99 1.58 -12.14
CA LEU A 190 14.63 0.58 -11.29
C LEU A 190 14.73 -0.77 -11.99
N HIS A 191 13.67 -1.21 -12.69
CA HIS A 191 13.68 -2.44 -13.48
C HIS A 191 14.79 -2.43 -14.53
N HIS A 192 14.87 -1.38 -15.35
CA HIS A 192 15.93 -1.26 -16.37
C HIS A 192 17.33 -1.14 -15.79
N SER A 193 17.44 -0.67 -14.54
CA SER A 193 18.69 -0.57 -13.80
C SER A 193 19.09 -1.87 -13.08
N GLY A 194 18.31 -2.94 -13.23
CA GLY A 194 18.56 -4.21 -12.56
C GLY A 194 18.26 -4.20 -11.06
N ILE A 195 17.46 -3.22 -10.59
CA ILE A 195 16.99 -3.11 -9.21
C ILE A 195 15.53 -3.57 -9.19
N GLY A 196 15.31 -4.79 -8.74
CA GLY A 196 13.98 -5.36 -8.55
C GLY A 196 13.91 -6.14 -7.25
N PRO A 197 12.76 -6.64 -6.84
CA PRO A 197 12.63 -7.49 -5.66
C PRO A 197 13.59 -8.67 -5.74
N ASN A 198 14.27 -8.94 -4.62
CA ASN A 198 15.31 -9.96 -4.48
C ASN A 198 16.60 -9.72 -5.28
N ALA A 199 16.75 -8.60 -6.01
CA ALA A 199 17.99 -8.25 -6.69
C ALA A 199 19.14 -8.08 -5.68
N ARG A 200 20.34 -8.51 -6.09
CA ARG A 200 21.56 -8.31 -5.31
C ARG A 200 22.13 -6.95 -5.65
N VAL A 201 22.38 -6.14 -4.63
CA VAL A 201 22.93 -4.80 -4.81
C VAL A 201 24.04 -4.54 -3.80
N GLN A 202 24.96 -3.64 -4.15
CA GLN A 202 26.02 -3.20 -3.24
C GLN A 202 26.26 -1.71 -3.44
N LEU A 203 26.12 -0.92 -2.38
CA LEU A 203 26.48 0.47 -2.39
C LEU A 203 28.01 0.56 -2.47
N GLN A 204 28.55 1.19 -3.49
CA GLN A 204 29.98 1.39 -3.68
C GLN A 204 30.45 2.71 -3.10
N ALA A 205 29.71 3.79 -3.34
CA ALA A 205 30.05 5.12 -2.85
C ALA A 205 28.80 6.01 -2.68
N ARG A 206 28.87 6.94 -1.73
CA ARG A 206 28.01 8.13 -1.69
C ARG A 206 28.77 9.32 -2.24
N ASN A 207 28.15 10.00 -3.19
CA ASN A 207 28.76 11.13 -3.86
C ASN A 207 28.36 12.45 -3.17
N TYR A 208 29.15 13.50 -3.36
CA TYR A 208 28.92 14.81 -2.72
C TYR A 208 27.62 15.48 -3.13
N ASP A 209 27.07 15.11 -4.31
CA ASP A 209 25.83 15.62 -4.89
C ASP A 209 24.60 14.83 -4.42
N GLU A 210 24.73 14.08 -3.32
CA GLU A 210 23.69 13.19 -2.77
C GLU A 210 23.25 12.06 -3.71
N THR A 211 24.02 11.76 -4.74
CA THR A 211 23.83 10.51 -5.50
C THR A 211 24.57 9.34 -4.87
N VAL A 212 24.18 8.14 -5.19
CA VAL A 212 24.86 6.91 -4.76
C VAL A 212 25.26 6.07 -5.96
N THR A 213 26.48 5.54 -5.93
CA THR A 213 26.97 4.59 -6.93
C THR A 213 26.73 3.17 -6.43
N ILE A 214 26.03 2.38 -7.21
CA ILE A 214 25.53 1.06 -6.83
C ILE A 214 25.94 0.03 -7.87
N GLN A 215 26.48 -1.09 -7.40
CA GLN A 215 26.64 -2.30 -8.21
C GLN A 215 25.33 -3.08 -8.21
N THR A 216 24.82 -3.38 -9.40
CA THR A 216 23.63 -4.21 -9.65
C THR A 216 23.98 -5.41 -10.52
N PRO A 217 23.08 -6.38 -10.71
CA PRO A 217 23.30 -7.46 -11.67
C PRO A 217 23.49 -6.97 -13.12
N SER A 218 22.93 -5.82 -13.47
CA SER A 218 23.02 -5.21 -14.80
C SER A 218 24.26 -4.31 -14.97
N GLY A 219 25.04 -4.09 -13.93
CA GLY A 219 26.24 -3.25 -13.96
C GLY A 219 26.26 -2.18 -12.87
N THR A 220 27.19 -1.24 -12.97
CA THR A 220 27.27 -0.09 -12.05
C THR A 220 26.38 1.04 -12.53
N ILE A 221 25.58 1.57 -11.63
CA ILE A 221 24.65 2.68 -11.90
C ILE A 221 24.80 3.78 -10.84
N THR A 222 24.35 4.98 -11.18
CA THR A 222 24.22 6.09 -10.22
C THR A 222 22.73 6.39 -9.99
N LEU A 223 22.34 6.49 -8.72
CA LEU A 223 20.97 6.71 -8.28
C LEU A 223 20.91 7.96 -7.41
N GLY A 224 19.98 8.86 -7.71
CA GLY A 224 19.74 10.04 -6.85
C GLY A 224 19.14 9.63 -5.51
N ARG A 225 19.44 10.42 -4.47
CA ARG A 225 18.95 10.20 -3.11
C ARG A 225 17.45 9.91 -3.02
N PRO A 226 16.52 10.70 -3.66
CA PRO A 226 15.09 10.45 -3.56
C PRO A 226 14.67 9.07 -4.06
N ALA A 227 15.36 8.53 -5.07
CA ALA A 227 15.10 7.19 -5.56
C ALA A 227 15.74 6.12 -4.65
N ALA A 228 16.96 6.36 -4.16
CA ALA A 228 17.66 5.42 -3.26
C ALA A 228 16.97 5.26 -1.90
N GLU A 229 16.33 6.30 -1.38
CA GLU A 229 15.53 6.25 -0.13
C GLU A 229 14.25 5.42 -0.28
N ARG A 230 13.76 5.22 -1.51
CA ARG A 230 12.55 4.43 -1.83
C ARG A 230 12.82 2.95 -2.11
N VAL A 231 14.06 2.51 -2.00
CA VAL A 231 14.51 1.11 -2.14
C VAL A 231 14.95 0.61 -0.78
N TRP A 232 14.26 -0.36 -0.22
CA TRP A 232 14.61 -0.95 1.07
C TRP A 232 15.39 -2.25 0.87
N VAL A 233 16.52 -2.36 1.54
CA VAL A 233 17.45 -3.47 1.37
C VAL A 233 17.74 -4.17 2.70
N LYS A 234 18.00 -5.47 2.61
CA LYS A 234 18.39 -6.31 3.75
C LYS A 234 19.82 -6.78 3.57
N ARG A 235 20.63 -6.62 4.63
CA ARG A 235 21.99 -7.14 4.62
C ARG A 235 22.00 -8.65 4.44
N ARG A 236 22.81 -9.14 3.51
CA ARG A 236 23.01 -10.58 3.34
C ARG A 236 23.87 -11.12 4.47
N LYS A 237 23.41 -12.19 5.12
CA LYS A 237 24.29 -12.99 5.98
C LYS A 237 25.28 -13.73 5.09
N ARG A 238 26.53 -13.73 5.50
CA ARG A 238 27.57 -14.56 4.85
C ARG A 238 27.25 -16.02 4.99
#